data_9445613cebc16bc472663eb1252ccf5e
#
_entry.id   9445613cebc16bc472663eb1252ccf5e
#
_cell.length_a   1.000
_cell.length_b   1.000
_cell.length_c   1.000
_cell.angle_alpha   90.00
_cell.angle_beta   90.00
_cell.angle_gamma   90.00
#
_symmetry.space_group_name_H-M   'P 1'
#
loop_
_entity.id
_entity.type
_entity.pdbx_description
1 polymer ?
#
loop_
_entity_poly.entity_id
_entity_poly.type
_entity_poly.pdbx_seq_one_letter_code
_entity_poly.pdbx_strand_id
1 'polypeptide(L)'
;MAQEIERKYLVKNDDFKHQAARAVRIVQGYLSSVPERTVRVRIKGEKGFLTIKGIGNESGASRYEWEQEIAVEEAQALLKICEPGVIDKTRYLVEHLNHIFEVDEFYQSNQGLVVAEVELNSEDQVVNKPSWLAEEVTGDAKYYNSMLMKQPFTTWK
;
A
#
# COMPACT_ATOMS: atom_id res chain seq x y z
N MET A 1 -2.21 -17.86 12.01
CA MET A 1 -2.48 -16.46 12.31
C MET A 1 -1.93 -15.56 11.22
N ALA A 2 -2.74 -14.69 10.70
CA ALA A 2 -2.33 -13.79 9.62
C ALA A 2 -1.45 -12.67 10.18
N GLN A 3 -0.22 -12.57 9.70
CA GLN A 3 0.70 -11.50 10.06
C GLN A 3 1.41 -11.02 8.81
N GLU A 4 1.41 -9.71 8.60
CA GLU A 4 2.07 -9.09 7.48
C GLU A 4 3.44 -8.56 7.93
N ILE A 5 4.48 -8.90 7.18
CA ILE A 5 5.83 -8.35 7.37
C ILE A 5 6.23 -7.73 6.05
N GLU A 6 6.43 -6.41 6.03
CA GLU A 6 6.79 -5.72 4.81
C GLU A 6 7.74 -4.56 5.10
N ARG A 7 8.52 -4.18 4.07
CA ARG A 7 9.33 -2.96 4.09
C ARG A 7 8.91 -2.06 2.97
N LYS A 8 9.07 -0.77 3.18
CA LYS A 8 8.58 0.28 2.28
C LYS A 8 9.74 1.18 1.90
N TYR A 9 9.81 1.53 0.61
CA TYR A 9 10.90 2.31 0.04
C TYR A 9 10.38 3.39 -0.88
N LEU A 10 11.13 4.47 -1.00
CA LEU A 10 10.92 5.43 -2.06
C LEU A 10 11.51 4.90 -3.37
N VAL A 11 11.15 5.53 -4.47
CA VAL A 11 11.53 5.08 -5.82
C VAL A 11 12.19 6.26 -6.54
N LYS A 12 13.34 6.05 -7.17
CA LYS A 12 14.12 7.15 -7.73
C LYS A 12 13.90 7.41 -9.22
N ASN A 13 13.31 6.46 -9.97
CA ASN A 13 13.01 6.63 -11.39
C ASN A 13 11.93 5.67 -11.84
N ASP A 14 11.54 5.74 -13.13
CA ASP A 14 10.43 4.96 -13.67
C ASP A 14 10.85 3.61 -14.27
N ASP A 15 12.06 3.16 -14.06
CA ASP A 15 12.56 1.92 -14.68
C ASP A 15 11.72 0.70 -14.26
N PHE A 16 11.08 0.74 -13.07
CA PHE A 16 10.22 -0.35 -12.62
C PHE A 16 9.07 -0.61 -13.60
N LYS A 17 8.60 0.39 -14.31
CA LYS A 17 7.47 0.24 -15.25
C LYS A 17 7.79 -0.71 -16.39
N HIS A 18 9.04 -0.68 -16.87
CA HIS A 18 9.49 -1.57 -17.94
C HIS A 18 9.70 -3.00 -17.46
N GLN A 19 9.92 -3.18 -16.17
CA GLN A 19 10.19 -4.49 -15.56
C GLN A 19 8.94 -5.15 -14.99
N ALA A 20 7.84 -4.42 -14.94
CA ALA A 20 6.62 -4.91 -14.30
C ALA A 20 5.98 -6.04 -15.11
N ALA A 21 5.63 -7.14 -14.42
CA ALA A 21 4.88 -8.25 -15.02
C ALA A 21 3.40 -7.89 -15.15
N ARG A 22 2.87 -7.04 -14.25
CA ARG A 22 1.46 -6.65 -14.22
C ARG A 22 1.32 -5.25 -13.65
N ALA A 23 0.23 -4.59 -14.05
CA ALA A 23 -0.20 -3.34 -13.45
C ALA A 23 -1.70 -3.42 -13.19
N VAL A 24 -2.14 -2.99 -12.02
CA VAL A 24 -3.57 -3.02 -11.65
C VAL A 24 -3.97 -1.73 -10.96
N ARG A 25 -5.14 -1.19 -11.36
CA ARG A 25 -5.71 0.00 -10.73
C ARG A 25 -6.32 -0.39 -9.39
N ILE A 26 -6.07 0.44 -8.38
CA ILE A 26 -6.61 0.25 -7.04
C ILE A 26 -7.27 1.55 -6.59
N VAL A 27 -8.53 1.44 -6.13
CA VAL A 27 -9.25 2.54 -5.50
C VAL A 27 -9.63 2.06 -4.11
N GLN A 28 -9.25 2.80 -3.08
CA GLN A 28 -9.48 2.35 -1.70
C GLN A 28 -9.81 3.50 -0.77
N GLY A 29 -10.59 3.17 0.26
CA GLY A 29 -10.94 4.09 1.33
C GLY A 29 -10.93 3.37 2.67
N TYR A 30 -11.07 4.13 3.74
CA TYR A 30 -11.01 3.60 5.11
C TYR A 30 -12.32 3.86 5.84
N LEU A 31 -12.92 2.78 6.37
CA LEU A 31 -14.03 2.89 7.32
C LEU A 31 -13.50 3.28 8.69
N SER A 32 -12.26 2.89 9.00
CA SER A 32 -11.55 3.33 10.19
C SER A 32 -10.08 3.53 9.81
N SER A 33 -9.54 4.71 10.12
CA SER A 33 -8.13 5.02 9.91
C SER A 33 -7.33 5.04 11.21
N VAL A 34 -7.93 4.59 12.31
CA VAL A 34 -7.27 4.52 13.62
C VAL A 34 -6.15 3.47 13.54
N PRO A 35 -4.90 3.83 13.92
CA PRO A 35 -3.76 2.91 13.75
C PRO A 35 -3.93 1.55 14.44
N GLU A 36 -4.60 1.52 15.59
CA GLU A 36 -4.82 0.27 16.33
C GLU A 36 -5.75 -0.69 15.60
N ARG A 37 -6.56 -0.17 14.68
CA ARG A 37 -7.54 -0.98 13.92
C ARG A 37 -7.97 -0.26 12.66
N THR A 38 -7.17 -0.37 11.62
CA THR A 38 -7.56 0.18 10.31
C THR A 38 -8.53 -0.78 9.63
N VAL A 39 -9.55 -0.23 9.00
CA VAL A 39 -10.53 -1.00 8.23
C VAL A 39 -10.60 -0.39 6.85
N ARG A 40 -10.11 -1.12 5.86
CA ARG A 40 -9.97 -0.64 4.48
C ARG A 40 -10.91 -1.37 3.55
N VAL A 41 -11.58 -0.61 2.68
CA VAL A 41 -12.35 -1.16 1.55
C VAL A 41 -11.57 -0.85 0.29
N ARG A 42 -11.41 -1.85 -0.59
CA ARG A 42 -10.59 -1.70 -1.78
C ARG A 42 -11.28 -2.33 -2.98
N ILE A 43 -11.21 -1.66 -4.12
CA ILE A 43 -11.50 -2.27 -5.41
C ILE A 43 -10.17 -2.40 -6.13
N LYS A 44 -9.78 -3.63 -6.44
CA LYS A 44 -8.52 -3.96 -7.11
C LYS A 44 -8.87 -4.63 -8.43
N GLY A 45 -8.70 -3.89 -9.54
CA GLY A 45 -9.21 -4.35 -10.80
C GLY A 45 -10.73 -4.48 -10.74
N GLU A 46 -11.24 -5.70 -10.83
CA GLU A 46 -12.67 -5.99 -10.83
C GLU A 46 -13.14 -6.69 -9.55
N LYS A 47 -12.30 -6.73 -8.51
CA LYS A 47 -12.59 -7.43 -7.26
C LYS A 47 -12.63 -6.48 -6.09
N GLY A 48 -13.50 -6.78 -5.12
CA GLY A 48 -13.59 -6.02 -3.88
C GLY A 48 -12.97 -6.76 -2.71
N PHE A 49 -12.40 -6.02 -1.77
CA PHE A 49 -11.76 -6.59 -0.57
C PHE A 49 -12.04 -5.73 0.64
N LEU A 50 -12.21 -6.41 1.77
CA LEU A 50 -12.26 -5.77 3.08
C LEU A 50 -11.06 -6.24 3.88
N THR A 51 -10.23 -5.29 4.35
CA THR A 51 -8.99 -5.59 5.05
C THR A 51 -8.99 -4.91 6.41
N ILE A 52 -8.64 -5.65 7.46
CA ILE A 52 -8.51 -5.11 8.80
C ILE A 52 -7.07 -5.34 9.26
N LYS A 53 -6.41 -4.28 9.73
CA LYS A 53 -5.04 -4.36 10.22
C LYS A 53 -4.93 -3.76 11.61
N GLY A 54 -4.09 -4.41 12.43
CA GLY A 54 -3.75 -3.90 13.75
C GLY A 54 -2.61 -2.89 13.69
N ILE A 55 -2.21 -2.39 14.85
CA ILE A 55 -1.07 -1.47 14.94
C ILE A 55 0.22 -2.21 14.61
N GLY A 56 1.16 -1.51 13.96
CA GLY A 56 2.47 -2.06 13.67
C GLY A 56 3.33 -2.17 14.94
N ASN A 57 4.33 -3.07 14.92
CA ASN A 57 5.32 -3.17 15.98
C ASN A 57 6.28 -1.95 15.93
N GLU A 58 7.31 -1.93 16.76
CA GLU A 58 8.23 -0.79 16.86
C GLU A 58 8.92 -0.45 15.55
N SER A 59 9.29 -1.46 14.76
CA SER A 59 9.93 -1.24 13.45
C SER A 59 8.95 -0.76 12.38
N GLY A 60 7.66 -0.97 12.61
CA GLY A 60 6.61 -0.71 11.63
C GLY A 60 6.52 -1.79 10.55
N ALA A 61 7.35 -2.84 10.62
CA ALA A 61 7.41 -3.87 9.59
C ALA A 61 6.36 -4.96 9.75
N SER A 62 5.92 -5.24 10.98
CA SER A 62 4.99 -6.34 11.27
C SER A 62 3.71 -5.84 11.91
N ARG A 63 2.56 -6.35 11.45
CA ARG A 63 1.28 -6.11 12.07
C ARG A 63 0.28 -7.21 11.70
N TYR A 64 -0.76 -7.39 12.53
CA TYR A 64 -1.83 -8.32 12.23
C TYR A 64 -2.59 -7.85 11.01
N GLU A 65 -2.92 -8.78 10.10
CA GLU A 65 -3.75 -8.50 8.93
C GLU A 65 -4.80 -9.58 8.76
N TRP A 66 -6.05 -9.17 8.53
CA TRP A 66 -7.16 -10.04 8.13
C TRP A 66 -7.77 -9.45 6.87
N GLU A 67 -7.99 -10.29 5.85
CA GLU A 67 -8.55 -9.82 4.58
C GLU A 67 -9.56 -10.82 4.05
N GLN A 68 -10.64 -10.30 3.46
CA GLN A 68 -11.66 -11.13 2.82
C GLN A 68 -12.13 -10.46 1.55
N GLU A 69 -12.28 -11.27 0.49
CA GLU A 69 -12.89 -10.80 -0.75
C GLU A 69 -14.38 -10.62 -0.56
N ILE A 70 -14.92 -9.51 -1.08
CA ILE A 70 -16.34 -9.20 -1.05
C ILE A 70 -16.79 -8.87 -2.46
N ALA A 71 -18.11 -8.88 -2.71
CA ALA A 71 -18.64 -8.50 -4.01
C ALA A 71 -18.23 -7.05 -4.34
N VAL A 72 -17.90 -6.79 -5.61
CA VAL A 72 -17.48 -5.44 -6.03
C VAL A 72 -18.59 -4.41 -5.78
N GLU A 73 -19.86 -4.82 -5.92
CA GLU A 73 -21.01 -3.95 -5.63
C GLU A 73 -21.04 -3.54 -4.16
N GLU A 74 -20.71 -4.47 -3.27
CA GLU A 74 -20.62 -4.16 -1.84
C GLU A 74 -19.45 -3.22 -1.55
N ALA A 75 -18.31 -3.46 -2.20
CA ALA A 75 -17.15 -2.57 -2.05
C ALA A 75 -17.49 -1.15 -2.53
N GLN A 76 -18.20 -1.02 -3.66
CA GLN A 76 -18.63 0.28 -4.17
C GLN A 76 -19.53 1.01 -3.17
N ALA A 77 -20.48 0.28 -2.57
CA ALA A 77 -21.38 0.86 -1.58
C ALA A 77 -20.63 1.29 -0.32
N LEU A 78 -19.69 0.46 0.14
CA LEU A 78 -18.90 0.77 1.34
C LEU A 78 -17.95 1.95 1.12
N LEU A 79 -17.39 2.09 -0.09
CA LEU A 79 -16.53 3.24 -0.40
C LEU A 79 -17.26 4.58 -0.22
N LYS A 80 -18.58 4.61 -0.43
CA LYS A 80 -19.38 5.82 -0.28
C LYS A 80 -19.48 6.29 1.16
N ILE A 81 -19.32 5.39 2.13
CA ILE A 81 -19.40 5.72 3.56
C ILE A 81 -18.03 5.74 4.24
N CYS A 82 -16.96 5.61 3.48
CA CYS A 82 -15.60 5.71 4.01
C CYS A 82 -15.29 7.15 4.43
N GLU A 83 -14.27 7.29 5.27
CA GLU A 83 -13.72 8.59 5.63
C GLU A 83 -13.27 9.31 4.36
N PRO A 84 -13.30 10.67 4.35
CA PRO A 84 -12.86 11.44 3.17
C PRO A 84 -11.42 11.13 2.77
N GLY A 85 -11.09 11.25 1.49
CA GLY A 85 -9.73 11.08 0.99
C GLY A 85 -9.48 9.72 0.40
N VAL A 86 -10.38 9.26 -0.48
CA VAL A 86 -10.20 8.00 -1.20
C VAL A 86 -8.88 8.02 -1.96
N ILE A 87 -8.12 6.93 -1.84
CA ILE A 87 -6.83 6.76 -2.52
C ILE A 87 -7.07 6.11 -3.88
N ASP A 88 -6.40 6.64 -4.89
CA ASP A 88 -6.45 6.12 -6.26
C ASP A 88 -5.01 5.94 -6.73
N LYS A 89 -4.66 4.72 -7.13
CA LYS A 89 -3.28 4.39 -7.51
C LYS A 89 -3.25 3.24 -8.50
N THR A 90 -2.09 3.10 -9.18
CA THR A 90 -1.80 1.89 -9.97
C THR A 90 -0.67 1.15 -9.27
N ARG A 91 -0.86 -0.14 -9.07
CA ARG A 91 0.15 -1.02 -8.48
C ARG A 91 0.83 -1.83 -9.57
N TYR A 92 2.15 -1.69 -9.64
CA TYR A 92 3.00 -2.45 -10.55
C TYR A 92 3.64 -3.58 -9.76
N LEU A 93 3.52 -4.81 -10.29
CA LEU A 93 4.18 -5.98 -9.69
C LEU A 93 5.48 -6.22 -10.42
N VAL A 94 6.59 -6.11 -9.72
CA VAL A 94 7.93 -6.22 -10.28
C VAL A 94 8.67 -7.34 -9.58
N GLU A 95 9.00 -8.40 -10.33
CA GLU A 95 9.83 -9.48 -9.79
C GLU A 95 11.30 -9.09 -9.90
N HIS A 96 12.02 -9.24 -8.80
CA HIS A 96 13.45 -8.96 -8.77
C HIS A 96 14.13 -9.98 -7.86
N LEU A 97 14.94 -10.85 -8.46
CA LEU A 97 15.57 -11.98 -7.77
C LEU A 97 14.49 -12.80 -7.06
N ASN A 98 14.55 -12.96 -5.74
CA ASN A 98 13.58 -13.77 -5.00
C ASN A 98 12.48 -12.93 -4.35
N HIS A 99 12.31 -11.68 -4.80
CA HIS A 99 11.29 -10.76 -4.26
C HIS A 99 10.26 -10.38 -5.31
N ILE A 100 9.06 -10.04 -4.83
CA ILE A 100 8.05 -9.35 -5.63
C ILE A 100 7.84 -7.99 -4.98
N PHE A 101 8.18 -6.93 -5.72
CA PHE A 101 7.94 -5.56 -5.27
C PHE A 101 6.59 -5.09 -5.77
N GLU A 102 5.82 -4.47 -4.88
CA GLU A 102 4.57 -3.80 -5.24
C GLU A 102 4.87 -2.31 -5.27
N VAL A 103 4.88 -1.73 -6.47
CA VAL A 103 5.20 -0.32 -6.66
C VAL A 103 3.93 0.44 -6.96
N ASP A 104 3.56 1.34 -6.07
CA ASP A 104 2.33 2.13 -6.17
C ASP A 104 2.63 3.52 -6.69
N GLU A 105 2.04 3.85 -7.83
CA GLU A 105 2.06 5.21 -8.38
C GLU A 105 0.71 5.85 -8.06
N PHE A 106 0.74 6.96 -7.32
CA PHE A 106 -0.47 7.59 -6.80
C PHE A 106 -0.97 8.70 -7.73
N TYR A 107 -2.29 8.91 -7.69
CA TYR A 107 -2.97 9.93 -8.47
C TYR A 107 -3.71 10.91 -7.57
N GLN A 108 -4.39 11.88 -8.18
CA GLN A 108 -5.22 12.87 -7.49
C GLN A 108 -4.38 13.66 -6.47
N SER A 109 -4.83 13.73 -5.24
CA SER A 109 -4.15 14.52 -4.19
C SER A 109 -2.77 13.98 -3.80
N ASN A 110 -2.42 12.76 -4.24
CA ASN A 110 -1.13 12.16 -3.96
C ASN A 110 -0.25 12.05 -5.21
N GLN A 111 -0.61 12.74 -6.26
CA GLN A 111 0.14 12.70 -7.52
C GLN A 111 1.59 13.10 -7.31
N GLY A 112 2.50 12.35 -7.91
CA GLY A 112 3.94 12.56 -7.79
C GLY A 112 4.60 11.63 -6.78
N LEU A 113 3.82 10.96 -5.95
CA LEU A 113 4.35 10.00 -4.99
C LEU A 113 4.39 8.61 -5.62
N VAL A 114 5.53 7.94 -5.46
CA VAL A 114 5.72 6.54 -5.86
C VAL A 114 6.39 5.82 -4.70
N VAL A 115 5.77 4.74 -4.24
CA VAL A 115 6.24 3.98 -3.08
C VAL A 115 6.29 2.51 -3.44
N ALA A 116 7.38 1.84 -3.07
CA ALA A 116 7.55 0.40 -3.28
C ALA A 116 7.45 -0.33 -1.96
N GLU A 117 6.76 -1.46 -1.97
CA GLU A 117 6.67 -2.34 -0.81
C GLU A 117 7.15 -3.73 -1.20
N VAL A 118 7.79 -4.42 -0.25
CA VAL A 118 8.19 -5.82 -0.42
C VAL A 118 7.76 -6.59 0.82
N GLU A 119 7.04 -7.69 0.60
CA GLU A 119 6.60 -8.57 1.68
C GLU A 119 7.71 -9.59 1.97
N LEU A 120 7.98 -9.82 3.25
CA LEU A 120 9.08 -10.65 3.70
C LEU A 120 8.58 -11.79 4.58
N ASN A 121 9.41 -12.82 4.72
CA ASN A 121 9.13 -13.97 5.59
C ASN A 121 9.51 -13.67 7.05
N SER A 122 10.48 -12.78 7.26
CA SER A 122 10.91 -12.35 8.59
C SER A 122 11.40 -10.92 8.53
N GLU A 123 11.45 -10.24 9.68
CA GLU A 123 11.87 -8.83 9.73
C GLU A 123 13.35 -8.65 9.40
N ASP A 124 14.17 -9.68 9.59
CA ASP A 124 15.60 -9.60 9.32
C ASP A 124 16.01 -10.18 7.98
N GLN A 125 15.04 -10.54 7.14
CA GLN A 125 15.33 -11.03 5.79
C GLN A 125 16.03 -9.93 4.99
N VAL A 126 17.10 -10.30 4.27
CA VAL A 126 17.84 -9.36 3.43
C VAL A 126 17.02 -9.02 2.19
N VAL A 127 16.90 -7.72 1.89
CA VAL A 127 16.22 -7.25 0.70
C VAL A 127 17.22 -7.03 -0.41
N ASN A 128 17.06 -7.72 -1.53
CA ASN A 128 17.86 -7.53 -2.73
C ASN A 128 17.28 -6.35 -3.51
N LYS A 129 17.96 -5.20 -3.46
CA LYS A 129 17.42 -3.93 -3.95
C LYS A 129 17.65 -3.76 -5.45
N PRO A 130 16.57 -3.57 -6.24
CA PRO A 130 16.76 -3.19 -7.64
C PRO A 130 17.29 -1.76 -7.76
N SER A 131 17.83 -1.44 -8.93
CA SER A 131 18.53 -0.16 -9.15
C SER A 131 17.62 1.06 -9.02
N TRP A 132 16.31 0.90 -9.22
CA TRP A 132 15.35 2.01 -9.13
C TRP A 132 14.84 2.26 -7.70
N LEU A 133 15.23 1.43 -6.73
CA LEU A 133 14.81 1.59 -5.34
C LEU A 133 15.64 2.68 -4.66
N ALA A 134 14.97 3.52 -3.86
CA ALA A 134 15.62 4.59 -3.10
C ALA A 134 15.62 4.26 -1.61
N GLU A 135 15.61 5.27 -0.74
CA GLU A 135 15.73 5.07 0.69
C GLU A 135 14.51 4.36 1.31
N GLU A 136 14.77 3.61 2.37
CA GLU A 136 13.73 2.93 3.12
C GLU A 136 12.96 3.91 4.01
N VAL A 137 11.63 3.78 4.00
CA VAL A 137 10.73 4.61 4.83
C VAL A 137 9.78 3.74 5.66
N THR A 138 10.16 2.50 5.92
CA THR A 138 9.38 1.57 6.76
C THR A 138 9.10 2.22 8.11
N GLY A 139 7.84 2.19 8.53
CA GLY A 139 7.45 2.76 9.83
C GLY A 139 7.24 4.25 9.84
N ASP A 140 7.54 4.96 8.75
CA ASP A 140 7.26 6.39 8.66
C ASP A 140 5.78 6.57 8.30
N ALA A 141 5.00 7.01 9.28
CA ALA A 141 3.54 7.04 9.19
C ALA A 141 3.01 7.90 8.05
N LYS A 142 3.74 8.95 7.64
CA LYS A 142 3.24 9.83 6.58
C LYS A 142 3.08 9.13 5.23
N TYR A 143 3.76 8.00 5.04
CA TYR A 143 3.65 7.19 3.82
C TYR A 143 2.57 6.11 3.91
N TYR A 144 1.90 5.97 5.05
CA TYR A 144 0.78 5.02 5.17
C TYR A 144 -0.40 5.52 4.35
N ASN A 145 -1.06 4.63 3.63
CA ASN A 145 -2.23 5.01 2.83
C ASN A 145 -3.31 5.65 3.70
N SER A 146 -3.48 5.17 4.94
CA SER A 146 -4.43 5.76 5.88
C SER A 146 -4.08 7.19 6.28
N MET A 147 -2.81 7.56 6.24
CA MET A 147 -2.37 8.93 6.53
C MET A 147 -2.37 9.80 5.29
N LEU A 148 -2.11 9.22 4.11
CA LEU A 148 -2.15 9.95 2.85
C LEU A 148 -3.53 10.51 2.55
N MET A 149 -4.59 9.86 3.00
CA MET A 149 -5.94 10.40 2.83
C MET A 149 -6.19 11.64 3.68
N LYS A 150 -5.48 11.77 4.81
CA LYS A 150 -5.63 12.92 5.73
C LYS A 150 -4.67 14.05 5.41
N GLN A 151 -3.44 13.71 5.03
CA GLN A 151 -2.39 14.66 4.67
C GLN A 151 -1.79 14.25 3.32
N PRO A 152 -2.48 14.57 2.22
CA PRO A 152 -2.04 14.13 0.89
C PRO A 152 -0.66 14.66 0.53
N PHE A 153 0.06 13.89 -0.26
CA PHE A 153 1.44 14.18 -0.67
C PHE A 153 1.59 15.59 -1.26
N THR A 154 0.62 16.04 -2.05
CA THR A 154 0.69 17.37 -2.68
C THR A 154 0.61 18.51 -1.67
N THR A 155 0.24 18.23 -0.42
CA THR A 155 0.19 19.26 0.64
C THR A 155 1.48 19.29 1.49
N TRP A 156 2.40 18.38 1.26
CA TRP A 156 3.66 18.33 2.02
C TRP A 156 4.58 19.47 1.61
N LYS A 157 5.40 19.90 2.55
CA LYS A 157 6.39 20.95 2.29
C LYS A 157 7.81 20.42 2.38
#